data_0f237130ceaa92b8142a514a5293693a
#
_entry.id   0f237130ceaa92b8142a514a5293693a
#
_cell.length_a   1.000
_cell.length_b   1.000
_cell.length_c   1.000
_cell.angle_alpha   90.00
_cell.angle_beta   90.00
_cell.angle_gamma   90.00
#
_symmetry.space_group_name_H-M   'P 1'
#
loop_
_entity.id
_entity.type
_entity.pdbx_description
1 polymer ?
#
loop_
_entity_poly.entity_id
_entity_poly.type
_entity_poly.pdbx_seq_one_letter_code
_entity_poly.pdbx_strand_id
1 'polypeptide(L)'
;MDRRSFFKNSTTAILAAFIPAKVLSKEAKVFEITRTKREWKALLSDLEYKVMRKHGTERAFTSPLDKLFEEGLYHCKGCDLALYSSAHKYNSGTGWPSFWKALPGAIGTQTDKKFFMVRTEGHCSRGGSHLGHIFDDGPQPTGKRHCINGVSLSFTKS
;
A
#
# COMPACT_ATOMS: atom_id res chain seq x y z
N MET A 1 -66.28 31.65 50.50
CA MET A 1 -65.31 30.69 51.01
C MET A 1 -64.57 30.17 49.80
N ASP A 2 -63.44 30.81 49.38
CA ASP A 2 -62.69 30.51 48.21
C ASP A 2 -61.54 29.60 48.55
N ARG A 3 -61.40 28.53 47.78
CA ARG A 3 -60.22 27.64 47.78
C ARG A 3 -59.57 27.73 46.46
N ARG A 4 -58.57 28.60 46.34
CA ARG A 4 -57.66 28.64 45.24
C ARG A 4 -56.56 27.59 45.46
N SER A 5 -56.51 26.53 44.63
CA SER A 5 -55.45 25.59 44.58
C SER A 5 -54.39 26.11 43.61
N PHE A 6 -53.18 26.23 44.10
CA PHE A 6 -51.97 26.65 43.39
C PHE A 6 -51.35 25.45 42.70
N PHE A 7 -51.45 25.40 41.38
CA PHE A 7 -50.66 24.42 40.57
C PHE A 7 -49.23 24.94 40.37
N LYS A 8 -48.26 24.31 40.99
CA LYS A 8 -46.84 24.55 40.71
C LYS A 8 -46.43 23.67 39.53
N ASN A 9 -46.23 24.29 38.38
CA ASN A 9 -45.62 23.63 37.22
C ASN A 9 -44.12 23.53 37.45
N SER A 10 -43.62 22.31 37.71
CA SER A 10 -42.19 22.00 37.68
C SER A 10 -41.78 21.69 36.24
N THR A 11 -41.14 22.62 35.58
CA THR A 11 -40.54 22.41 34.25
C THR A 11 -39.18 21.75 34.44
N THR A 12 -39.10 20.44 34.25
CA THR A 12 -37.83 19.71 34.26
C THR A 12 -37.14 19.95 32.91
N ALA A 13 -36.10 20.78 32.90
CA ALA A 13 -35.25 21.00 31.76
C ALA A 13 -34.33 19.77 31.58
N ILE A 14 -34.57 18.96 30.55
CA ILE A 14 -33.67 17.87 30.15
C ILE A 14 -32.51 18.51 29.39
N LEU A 15 -31.37 18.59 30.04
CA LEU A 15 -30.10 19.01 29.44
C LEU A 15 -29.58 17.86 28.62
N ALA A 16 -29.84 17.87 27.31
CA ALA A 16 -29.27 16.94 26.38
C ALA A 16 -27.77 17.22 26.25
N ALA A 17 -26.93 16.36 26.84
CA ALA A 17 -25.49 16.40 26.69
C ALA A 17 -25.12 16.02 25.26
N PHE A 18 -24.73 17.01 24.48
CA PHE A 18 -24.17 16.82 23.15
C PHE A 18 -22.76 16.21 23.30
N ILE A 19 -22.62 14.89 23.16
CA ILE A 19 -21.31 14.20 23.09
C ILE A 19 -20.82 14.41 21.66
N PRO A 20 -19.74 15.17 21.42
CA PRO A 20 -19.20 15.29 20.08
C PRO A 20 -18.68 13.91 19.65
N ALA A 21 -19.24 13.37 18.58
CA ALA A 21 -18.74 12.16 17.94
C ALA A 21 -17.29 12.43 17.53
N LYS A 22 -16.36 11.72 18.18
CA LYS A 22 -14.94 11.73 17.86
C LYS A 22 -14.80 11.16 16.47
N VAL A 23 -14.66 12.03 15.46
CA VAL A 23 -14.33 11.63 14.10
C VAL A 23 -12.95 10.96 14.19
N LEU A 24 -12.91 9.63 14.11
CA LEU A 24 -11.67 8.88 13.91
C LEU A 24 -11.16 9.26 12.51
N SER A 25 -10.35 10.29 12.42
CA SER A 25 -9.56 10.53 11.21
C SER A 25 -8.63 9.33 11.07
N LYS A 26 -8.79 8.60 9.96
CA LYS A 26 -7.86 7.54 9.56
C LYS A 26 -6.48 8.19 9.48
N GLU A 27 -5.61 7.91 10.44
CA GLU A 27 -4.26 8.47 10.45
C GLU A 27 -3.60 8.18 9.10
N ALA A 28 -3.23 9.24 8.39
CA ALA A 28 -2.53 9.12 7.13
C ALA A 28 -1.18 8.47 7.42
N LYS A 29 -0.92 7.32 6.80
CA LYS A 29 0.34 6.59 6.96
C LYS A 29 1.49 7.50 6.53
N VAL A 30 2.31 7.93 7.48
CA VAL A 30 3.48 8.78 7.23
C VAL A 30 4.63 7.88 6.82
N PHE A 31 5.17 8.12 5.62
CA PHE A 31 6.37 7.44 5.13
C PHE A 31 7.61 8.29 5.43
N GLU A 32 8.75 7.64 5.66
CA GLU A 32 10.04 8.30 5.89
C GLU A 32 10.42 9.24 4.72
N ILE A 33 10.21 8.76 3.49
CA ILE A 33 10.44 9.53 2.26
C ILE A 33 9.10 10.04 1.74
N THR A 34 8.89 11.34 1.82
CA THR A 34 7.76 12.03 1.22
C THR A 34 8.25 13.05 0.19
N ARG A 35 7.58 13.12 -0.95
CA ARG A 35 7.86 14.08 -2.02
C ARG A 35 6.56 14.63 -2.57
N THR A 36 6.60 15.87 -3.03
CA THR A 36 5.50 16.49 -3.77
C THR A 36 5.25 15.77 -5.09
N LYS A 37 4.05 15.94 -5.66
CA LYS A 37 3.72 15.43 -6.99
C LYS A 37 4.73 15.85 -8.06
N ARG A 38 5.24 17.10 -7.99
CA ARG A 38 6.21 17.65 -8.93
C ARG A 38 7.55 16.92 -8.82
N GLU A 39 8.04 16.71 -7.61
CA GLU A 39 9.31 16.01 -7.36
C GLU A 39 9.23 14.55 -7.79
N TRP A 40 8.13 13.84 -7.51
CA TRP A 40 7.93 12.49 -8.01
C TRP A 40 7.94 12.42 -9.54
N LYS A 41 7.30 13.38 -10.21
CA LYS A 41 7.31 13.45 -11.68
C LYS A 41 8.66 13.83 -12.29
N ALA A 42 9.51 14.55 -11.54
CA ALA A 42 10.86 14.85 -11.99
C ALA A 42 11.79 13.64 -11.82
N LEU A 43 11.52 12.77 -10.83
CA LEU A 43 12.34 11.60 -10.53
C LEU A 43 11.96 10.37 -11.38
N LEU A 44 10.66 10.19 -11.68
CA LEU A 44 10.10 9.01 -12.30
C LEU A 44 9.65 9.31 -13.73
N SER A 45 9.83 8.37 -14.64
CA SER A 45 9.18 8.42 -15.95
C SER A 45 7.64 8.36 -15.82
N ASP A 46 6.92 8.66 -16.88
CA ASP A 46 5.46 8.66 -16.87
C ASP A 46 4.88 7.29 -16.48
N LEU A 47 5.47 6.20 -16.96
CA LEU A 47 5.05 4.84 -16.63
C LEU A 47 5.35 4.51 -15.17
N GLU A 48 6.56 4.79 -14.69
CA GLU A 48 6.95 4.59 -13.29
C GLU A 48 6.03 5.41 -12.35
N TYR A 49 5.78 6.67 -12.68
CA TYR A 49 4.86 7.51 -11.91
C TYR A 49 3.44 6.96 -11.90
N LYS A 50 2.94 6.51 -13.06
CA LYS A 50 1.60 5.89 -13.19
C LYS A 50 1.49 4.63 -12.31
N VAL A 51 2.50 3.78 -12.31
CA VAL A 51 2.51 2.55 -11.53
C VAL A 51 2.71 2.87 -10.04
N MET A 52 3.81 3.54 -9.70
CA MET A 52 4.26 3.69 -8.32
C MET A 52 3.45 4.68 -7.49
N ARG A 53 2.86 5.71 -8.14
CA ARG A 53 2.14 6.81 -7.43
C ARG A 53 0.64 6.86 -7.73
N LYS A 54 0.17 6.12 -8.74
CA LYS A 54 -1.25 6.05 -9.11
C LYS A 54 -1.81 4.63 -9.10
N HIS A 55 -1.06 3.68 -8.52
CA HIS A 55 -1.45 2.27 -8.39
C HIS A 55 -1.81 1.64 -9.76
N GLY A 56 -1.04 1.99 -10.79
CA GLY A 56 -1.15 1.37 -12.11
C GLY A 56 -0.49 -0.01 -12.14
N THR A 57 -0.58 -0.65 -13.28
CA THR A 57 0.12 -1.91 -13.57
C THR A 57 0.81 -1.77 -14.93
N GLU A 58 2.06 -2.20 -15.03
CA GLU A 58 2.73 -2.32 -16.32
C GLU A 58 2.16 -3.49 -17.12
N ARG A 59 2.37 -3.49 -18.42
CA ARG A 59 1.95 -4.61 -19.26
C ARG A 59 2.78 -5.86 -18.96
N ALA A 60 2.14 -7.02 -18.87
CA ALA A 60 2.82 -8.31 -18.67
C ALA A 60 3.87 -8.56 -19.75
N PHE A 61 4.97 -9.21 -19.37
CA PHE A 61 6.10 -9.59 -20.25
C PHE A 61 6.88 -8.42 -20.85
N THR A 62 6.74 -7.20 -20.33
CA THR A 62 7.48 -6.03 -20.83
C THR A 62 8.70 -5.67 -19.99
N SER A 63 8.75 -6.10 -18.74
CA SER A 63 9.89 -5.81 -17.87
C SER A 63 11.05 -6.77 -18.14
N PRO A 64 12.27 -6.26 -18.39
CA PRO A 64 13.47 -7.11 -18.48
C PRO A 64 13.76 -7.83 -17.15
N LEU A 65 13.30 -7.29 -16.02
CA LEU A 65 13.49 -7.91 -14.70
C LEU A 65 12.68 -9.19 -14.50
N ASP A 66 11.65 -9.45 -15.32
CA ASP A 66 10.91 -10.72 -15.26
C ASP A 66 11.83 -11.92 -15.51
N LYS A 67 12.71 -11.81 -16.49
CA LYS A 67 13.65 -12.88 -16.92
C LYS A 67 15.05 -12.77 -16.31
N LEU A 68 15.31 -11.78 -15.46
CA LEU A 68 16.61 -11.59 -14.83
C LEU A 68 16.72 -12.48 -13.59
N PHE A 69 17.64 -13.47 -13.60
CA PHE A 69 17.90 -14.38 -12.47
C PHE A 69 19.36 -14.32 -11.99
N GLU A 70 20.05 -13.20 -12.24
CA GLU A 70 21.38 -12.95 -11.70
C GLU A 70 21.31 -12.74 -10.18
N GLU A 71 22.41 -13.06 -9.48
CA GLU A 71 22.51 -12.78 -8.05
C GLU A 71 22.56 -11.28 -7.77
N GLY A 72 21.74 -10.81 -6.82
CA GLY A 72 21.67 -9.42 -6.48
C GLY A 72 20.41 -9.04 -5.69
N LEU A 73 20.22 -7.73 -5.56
CA LEU A 73 19.12 -7.13 -4.84
C LEU A 73 18.22 -6.29 -5.77
N TYR A 74 16.93 -6.33 -5.49
CA TYR A 74 15.92 -5.50 -6.14
C TYR A 74 15.52 -4.38 -5.20
N HIS A 75 15.72 -3.14 -5.63
CA HIS A 75 15.50 -1.93 -4.85
C HIS A 75 14.24 -1.20 -5.32
N CYS A 76 13.64 -0.41 -4.42
CA CYS A 76 12.58 0.52 -4.78
C CYS A 76 13.10 1.63 -5.69
N LYS A 77 12.58 1.74 -6.90
CA LYS A 77 12.98 2.78 -7.87
C LYS A 77 12.84 4.21 -7.32
N GLY A 78 11.91 4.43 -6.39
CA GLY A 78 11.60 5.75 -5.85
C GLY A 78 12.45 6.19 -4.67
N CYS A 79 13.08 5.28 -3.92
CA CYS A 79 13.82 5.61 -2.70
C CYS A 79 15.01 4.72 -2.40
N ASP A 80 15.35 3.82 -3.31
CA ASP A 80 16.52 2.93 -3.25
C ASP A 80 16.56 1.98 -2.04
N LEU A 81 15.41 1.74 -1.36
CA LEU A 81 15.33 0.71 -0.33
C LEU A 81 15.42 -0.67 -0.96
N ALA A 82 16.32 -1.53 -0.48
CA ALA A 82 16.37 -2.94 -0.87
C ALA A 82 15.07 -3.65 -0.44
N LEU A 83 14.36 -4.25 -1.40
CA LEU A 83 13.04 -4.85 -1.22
C LEU A 83 13.06 -6.36 -1.29
N TYR A 84 13.79 -6.91 -2.26
CA TYR A 84 13.84 -8.34 -2.55
C TYR A 84 15.25 -8.80 -2.87
N SER A 85 15.54 -10.07 -2.55
CA SER A 85 16.75 -10.76 -2.98
C SER A 85 16.45 -11.67 -4.17
N SER A 86 17.39 -11.81 -5.08
CA SER A 86 17.34 -12.82 -6.16
C SER A 86 17.14 -14.24 -5.65
N ALA A 87 17.62 -14.55 -4.44
CA ALA A 87 17.41 -15.84 -3.79
C ALA A 87 15.94 -16.17 -3.53
N HIS A 88 15.07 -15.16 -3.48
CA HIS A 88 13.63 -15.32 -3.29
C HIS A 88 12.83 -15.21 -4.60
N LYS A 89 13.51 -14.97 -5.73
CA LYS A 89 12.88 -14.82 -7.05
C LYS A 89 12.60 -16.17 -7.68
N TYR A 90 11.49 -16.25 -8.39
CA TYR A 90 11.17 -17.42 -9.20
C TYR A 90 10.37 -17.03 -10.44
N ASN A 91 10.33 -17.92 -11.44
CA ASN A 91 9.52 -17.73 -12.64
C ASN A 91 8.07 -18.19 -12.36
N SER A 92 7.17 -17.24 -12.20
CA SER A 92 5.75 -17.53 -12.01
C SER A 92 4.98 -17.76 -13.33
N GLY A 93 5.58 -17.43 -14.46
CA GLY A 93 4.92 -17.48 -15.78
C GLY A 93 3.90 -16.37 -16.02
N THR A 94 3.72 -15.45 -15.07
CA THR A 94 2.69 -14.39 -15.16
C THR A 94 3.14 -13.16 -15.97
N GLY A 95 4.44 -13.04 -16.26
CA GLY A 95 5.02 -11.92 -17.02
C GLY A 95 5.39 -10.70 -16.17
N TRP A 96 5.43 -10.86 -14.86
CA TRP A 96 5.96 -9.90 -13.90
C TRP A 96 6.99 -10.54 -12.98
N PRO A 97 8.03 -9.80 -12.55
CA PRO A 97 8.95 -10.26 -11.51
C PRO A 97 8.20 -10.80 -10.29
N SER A 98 8.49 -12.04 -9.92
CA SER A 98 7.78 -12.72 -8.83
C SER A 98 8.74 -13.23 -7.77
N PHE A 99 8.37 -13.01 -6.50
CA PHE A 99 9.15 -13.39 -5.34
C PHE A 99 8.26 -14.12 -4.34
N TRP A 100 8.80 -15.10 -3.62
CA TRP A 100 8.06 -15.79 -2.56
C TRP A 100 8.21 -15.11 -1.20
N LYS A 101 9.14 -14.14 -1.06
CA LYS A 101 9.40 -13.41 0.17
C LYS A 101 10.10 -12.07 -0.12
N ALA A 102 9.73 -11.03 0.64
CA ALA A 102 10.47 -9.77 0.69
C ALA A 102 11.57 -9.80 1.74
N LEU A 103 12.47 -8.83 1.72
CA LEU A 103 13.41 -8.58 2.80
C LEU A 103 12.66 -8.11 4.07
N PRO A 104 13.18 -8.38 5.27
CA PRO A 104 12.52 -7.99 6.51
C PRO A 104 12.22 -6.49 6.57
N GLY A 105 10.98 -6.12 6.88
CA GLY A 105 10.57 -4.72 7.02
C GLY A 105 10.55 -3.89 5.73
N ALA A 106 10.91 -4.48 4.58
CA ALA A 106 11.08 -3.74 3.32
C ALA A 106 9.76 -3.32 2.67
N ILE A 107 8.69 -4.06 2.88
CA ILE A 107 7.37 -3.77 2.31
C ILE A 107 6.31 -3.61 3.39
N GLY A 108 5.33 -2.77 3.12
CA GLY A 108 4.07 -2.71 3.82
C GLY A 108 2.95 -3.26 2.94
N THR A 109 1.82 -3.61 3.56
CA THR A 109 0.66 -4.13 2.84
C THR A 109 -0.59 -3.33 3.18
N GLN A 110 -1.54 -3.31 2.26
CA GLN A 110 -2.88 -2.80 2.49
C GLN A 110 -3.90 -3.53 1.61
N THR A 111 -5.17 -3.48 2.02
CA THR A 111 -6.25 -4.05 1.22
C THR A 111 -6.56 -3.14 0.03
N ASP A 112 -6.52 -3.69 -1.18
CA ASP A 112 -6.98 -3.06 -2.41
C ASP A 112 -8.35 -3.63 -2.82
N LYS A 113 -9.37 -2.78 -2.92
CA LYS A 113 -10.75 -3.13 -3.28
C LYS A 113 -11.16 -2.57 -4.65
N LYS A 114 -10.25 -2.49 -5.59
CA LYS A 114 -10.55 -2.00 -6.94
C LYS A 114 -11.09 -3.11 -7.84
N PHE A 115 -11.87 -2.71 -8.84
CA PHE A 115 -12.41 -3.59 -9.88
C PHE A 115 -13.22 -4.80 -9.34
N PHE A 116 -14.01 -4.60 -8.28
CA PHE A 116 -14.82 -5.64 -7.62
C PHE A 116 -14.01 -6.82 -7.08
N MET A 117 -12.69 -6.66 -6.94
CA MET A 117 -11.77 -7.65 -6.36
C MET A 117 -11.22 -7.14 -5.04
N VAL A 118 -10.97 -8.08 -4.11
CA VAL A 118 -10.24 -7.81 -2.87
C VAL A 118 -8.87 -8.44 -2.99
N ARG A 119 -7.82 -7.60 -2.99
CA ARG A 119 -6.43 -8.04 -3.13
C ARG A 119 -5.56 -7.45 -2.03
N THR A 120 -4.43 -8.07 -1.77
CA THR A 120 -3.39 -7.50 -0.90
C THR A 120 -2.39 -6.74 -1.76
N GLU A 121 -2.39 -5.41 -1.64
CA GLU A 121 -1.37 -4.57 -2.24
C GLU A 121 -0.08 -4.62 -1.44
N GLY A 122 1.07 -4.69 -2.13
CA GLY A 122 2.40 -4.48 -1.57
C GLY A 122 2.94 -3.10 -1.97
N HIS A 123 3.49 -2.37 -1.00
CA HIS A 123 4.13 -1.07 -1.23
C HIS A 123 5.46 -0.98 -0.48
N CYS A 124 6.37 -0.14 -0.96
CA CYS A 124 7.62 0.16 -0.28
C CYS A 124 7.36 0.75 1.11
N SER A 125 7.96 0.18 2.14
CA SER A 125 7.76 0.65 3.53
C SER A 125 8.32 2.05 3.78
N ARG A 126 9.39 2.46 3.08
CA ARG A 126 10.07 3.75 3.25
C ARG A 126 9.38 4.89 2.49
N GLY A 127 9.02 4.68 1.23
CA GLY A 127 8.52 5.75 0.36
C GLY A 127 7.07 5.59 -0.08
N GLY A 128 6.37 4.53 0.35
CA GLY A 128 4.97 4.28 0.03
C GLY A 128 4.69 4.04 -1.45
N SER A 129 5.70 3.76 -2.25
CA SER A 129 5.52 3.48 -3.68
C SER A 129 4.80 2.15 -3.88
N HIS A 130 3.74 2.16 -4.69
CA HIS A 130 3.07 0.92 -5.10
C HIS A 130 4.04 0.00 -5.84
N LEU A 131 4.08 -1.26 -5.46
CA LEU A 131 4.95 -2.27 -6.05
C LEU A 131 4.15 -3.29 -6.88
N GLY A 132 3.03 -3.74 -6.38
CA GLY A 132 2.22 -4.79 -6.97
C GLY A 132 1.28 -5.41 -5.95
N HIS A 133 0.98 -6.70 -6.12
CA HIS A 133 0.06 -7.43 -5.26
C HIS A 133 0.65 -8.75 -4.78
N ILE A 134 0.16 -9.21 -3.63
CA ILE A 134 0.57 -10.45 -3.00
C ILE A 134 -0.60 -11.42 -3.04
N PHE A 135 -0.35 -12.63 -3.55
CA PHE A 135 -1.31 -13.72 -3.72
C PHE A 135 -0.90 -14.93 -2.88
N ASP A 136 -1.84 -15.82 -2.61
CA ASP A 136 -1.67 -17.03 -1.81
C ASP A 136 -1.44 -18.28 -2.69
N ASP A 137 -0.95 -18.10 -3.90
CA ASP A 137 -0.69 -19.12 -4.91
C ASP A 137 0.81 -19.27 -5.24
N GLY A 138 1.69 -18.88 -4.32
CA GLY A 138 3.14 -18.97 -4.46
C GLY A 138 3.72 -20.31 -4.01
N PRO A 139 5.03 -20.49 -4.23
CA PRO A 139 5.73 -21.70 -3.82
C PRO A 139 6.01 -21.75 -2.32
N GLN A 140 6.37 -22.96 -1.84
CA GLN A 140 6.93 -23.11 -0.50
C GLN A 140 8.27 -22.35 -0.40
N PRO A 141 8.69 -21.88 0.81
CA PRO A 141 8.10 -22.18 2.12
C PRO A 141 6.93 -21.26 2.54
N THR A 142 6.65 -20.17 1.82
CA THR A 142 5.66 -19.18 2.28
C THR A 142 4.25 -19.37 1.70
N GLY A 143 4.14 -20.03 0.57
CA GLY A 143 2.89 -20.10 -0.20
C GLY A 143 2.48 -18.76 -0.81
N LYS A 144 3.33 -17.72 -0.71
CA LYS A 144 3.03 -16.37 -1.20
C LYS A 144 3.70 -16.11 -2.55
N ARG A 145 2.98 -15.40 -3.43
CA ARG A 145 3.52 -14.84 -4.66
C ARG A 145 3.41 -13.32 -4.59
N HIS A 146 4.53 -12.66 -4.44
CA HIS A 146 4.67 -11.22 -4.58
C HIS A 146 4.86 -10.92 -6.07
N CYS A 147 3.78 -10.52 -6.74
CA CYS A 147 3.76 -10.18 -8.17
C CYS A 147 4.02 -8.68 -8.30
N ILE A 148 5.23 -8.32 -8.74
CA ILE A 148 5.76 -6.97 -8.62
C ILE A 148 5.98 -6.35 -10.01
N ASN A 149 5.54 -5.10 -10.18
CA ASN A 149 5.84 -4.34 -11.39
C ASN A 149 7.35 -4.09 -11.50
N GLY A 150 7.96 -4.53 -12.57
CA GLY A 150 9.40 -4.35 -12.76
C GLY A 150 9.80 -2.88 -12.89
N VAL A 151 8.92 -2.02 -13.42
CA VAL A 151 9.15 -0.55 -13.46
C VAL A 151 9.25 0.07 -12.08
N SER A 152 8.75 -0.58 -11.04
CA SER A 152 8.87 -0.13 -9.64
C SER A 152 10.22 -0.50 -9.01
N LEU A 153 11.04 -1.28 -9.71
CA LEU A 153 12.28 -1.85 -9.23
C LEU A 153 13.50 -1.36 -10.01
N SER A 154 14.63 -1.29 -9.33
CA SER A 154 15.97 -1.32 -9.91
C SER A 154 16.70 -2.56 -9.41
N PHE A 155 17.66 -3.08 -10.19
CA PHE A 155 18.46 -4.24 -9.82
C PHE A 155 19.92 -3.84 -9.63
N THR A 156 20.51 -4.33 -8.55
CA THR A 156 21.95 -4.20 -8.29
C THR A 156 22.53 -5.60 -8.14
N LYS A 157 23.50 -5.93 -8.99
CA LYS A 157 24.24 -7.20 -8.95
C LYS A 157 25.11 -7.24 -7.70
N SER A 158 25.19 -8.39 -7.04
CA SER A 158 26.09 -8.66 -5.91
C SER A 158 27.52 -8.78 -6.37
#